data_ff719a1e13727cc1f3f67e9732eb09af
#
_entry.id   ff719a1e13727cc1f3f67e9732eb09af
#
_cell.length_a   1.000
_cell.length_b   1.000
_cell.length_c   1.000
_cell.angle_alpha   90.00
_cell.angle_beta   90.00
_cell.angle_gamma   90.00
#
_symmetry.space_group_name_H-M   'P 1'
#
loop_
_entity.id
_entity.type
_entity.pdbx_description
1 polymer ?
#
loop_
_entity_poly.entity_id
_entity_poly.type
_entity_poly.pdbx_seq_one_letter_code
_entity_poly.pdbx_strand_id
1 'polypeptide(L)'
;GLSKPRLGIDLGTANIVVNSVGDGIVINEPSVVAVAVNDRRIRAIGHAAREMVGRTPGSLRIMRPMQDGVIADYLVTEAMLRYFIERACGRFRLVRPEIMVAVPTGVTSVEQRAVLDAGMAAGARRVHLIAEPLAAAIGAQVPISSASGSMIVNIGGGTTEIAVISLNDIVTDCSASLRVGGNRIDEAIRTYIKRKYNLMVGDRTAEEIKVSIGSAIVLDPAETMEVRGRDQLQGLPRTVTVTSDEISDAIADPVDQIVRGVRMVLEPTPPELAADIINKGLVMTGGSSLLRNLDQLIARETGIAVHVADQP
;
A
#
# COMPACT_ATOMS: atom_id res chain seq x y z
N GLY A 1 16.19 29.96 15.39
CA GLY A 1 15.88 28.77 16.19
C GLY A 1 15.93 27.54 15.30
N LEU A 2 16.63 26.50 15.74
CA LEU A 2 16.64 25.21 15.05
C LEU A 2 15.19 24.72 14.93
N SER A 3 14.65 24.68 13.71
CA SER A 3 13.32 24.16 13.47
C SER A 3 13.31 22.69 13.86
N LYS A 4 12.32 22.30 14.67
CA LYS A 4 12.17 20.91 15.10
C LYS A 4 11.79 20.06 13.88
N PRO A 5 12.51 18.96 13.59
CA PRO A 5 12.14 18.10 12.47
C PRO A 5 10.76 17.47 12.71
N ARG A 6 9.92 17.53 11.67
CA ARG A 6 8.59 16.91 11.62
C ARG A 6 8.54 15.95 10.47
N LEU A 7 8.19 14.70 10.76
CA LEU A 7 8.10 13.63 9.78
C LEU A 7 6.69 13.08 9.72
N GLY A 8 6.20 12.88 8.50
CA GLY A 8 5.05 12.03 8.22
C GLY A 8 5.54 10.65 7.80
N ILE A 9 5.03 9.59 8.41
CA ILE A 9 5.43 8.22 8.12
C ILE A 9 4.21 7.41 7.73
N ASP A 10 4.25 6.82 6.54
CA ASP A 10 3.32 5.79 6.12
C ASP A 10 3.99 4.43 6.31
N LEU A 11 3.53 3.69 7.34
CA LEU A 11 3.94 2.32 7.62
C LEU A 11 3.12 1.35 6.78
N GLY A 12 3.38 1.30 5.48
CA GLY A 12 2.68 0.41 4.58
C GLY A 12 3.15 -1.05 4.70
N THR A 13 2.28 -1.97 4.31
CA THR A 13 2.61 -3.39 4.22
C THR A 13 3.70 -3.64 3.15
N ALA A 14 3.65 -2.95 2.03
CA ALA A 14 4.60 -3.10 0.93
C ALA A 14 5.78 -2.12 1.04
N ASN A 15 5.51 -0.85 1.35
CA ASN A 15 6.50 0.21 1.39
C ASN A 15 6.36 1.06 2.65
N ILE A 16 7.49 1.61 3.10
CA ILE A 16 7.54 2.73 4.02
C ILE A 16 7.84 4.00 3.25
N VAL A 17 7.01 5.02 3.47
CA VAL A 17 7.22 6.35 2.93
C VAL A 17 7.42 7.32 4.09
N VAL A 18 8.51 8.08 4.06
CA VAL A 18 8.80 9.14 5.02
C VAL A 18 8.82 10.47 4.30
N ASN A 19 7.98 11.38 4.78
CA ASN A 19 7.86 12.75 4.30
C ASN A 19 8.42 13.70 5.36
N SER A 20 9.34 14.56 4.99
CA SER A 20 9.86 15.61 5.86
C SER A 20 9.18 16.94 5.52
N VAL A 21 8.67 17.62 6.53
CA VAL A 21 8.04 18.93 6.33
C VAL A 21 9.05 19.92 5.75
N GLY A 22 8.75 20.44 4.56
CA GLY A 22 9.61 21.34 3.80
C GLY A 22 10.46 20.69 2.72
N ASP A 23 10.78 19.39 2.84
CA ASP A 23 11.65 18.67 1.90
C ASP A 23 10.88 17.67 1.00
N GLY A 24 9.61 17.38 1.31
CA GLY A 24 8.82 16.38 0.60
C GLY A 24 9.17 14.94 0.98
N ILE A 25 8.95 14.00 0.07
CA ILE A 25 9.27 12.59 0.28
C ILE A 25 10.79 12.41 0.30
N VAL A 26 11.33 11.99 1.44
CA VAL A 26 12.77 11.77 1.65
C VAL A 26 13.14 10.29 1.66
N ILE A 27 12.18 9.40 1.95
CA ILE A 27 12.36 7.94 1.94
C ILE A 27 11.13 7.29 1.32
N ASN A 28 11.38 6.37 0.38
CA ASN A 28 10.37 5.46 -0.17
C ASN A 28 11.07 4.13 -0.39
N GLU A 29 10.91 3.21 0.56
CA GLU A 29 11.61 1.92 0.54
C GLU A 29 10.67 0.78 0.91
N PRO A 30 10.98 -0.45 0.44
CA PRO A 30 10.21 -1.63 0.81
C PRO A 30 10.18 -1.88 2.32
N SER A 31 9.04 -2.26 2.85
CA SER A 31 8.85 -2.69 4.26
C SER A 31 9.36 -4.12 4.45
N VAL A 32 10.64 -4.34 4.23
CA VAL A 32 11.28 -5.66 4.28
C VAL A 32 12.56 -5.58 5.11
N VAL A 33 12.79 -6.59 5.92
CA VAL A 33 13.95 -6.72 6.80
C VAL A 33 14.58 -8.10 6.65
N ALA A 34 15.91 -8.15 6.52
CA ALA A 34 16.67 -9.39 6.56
C ALA A 34 17.24 -9.60 7.97
N VAL A 35 16.90 -10.70 8.60
CA VAL A 35 17.28 -11.05 9.98
C VAL A 35 18.10 -12.33 9.98
N ALA A 36 19.23 -12.33 10.70
CA ALA A 36 20.02 -13.55 10.86
C ALA A 36 19.28 -14.55 11.77
N VAL A 37 19.23 -15.81 11.35
CA VAL A 37 18.49 -16.87 12.04
C VAL A 37 19.13 -17.22 13.40
N ASN A 38 20.45 -17.18 13.47
CA ASN A 38 21.22 -17.61 14.65
C ASN A 38 21.18 -16.60 15.81
N ASP A 39 21.33 -15.31 15.54
CA ASP A 39 21.43 -14.26 16.57
C ASP A 39 20.27 -13.25 16.55
N ARG A 40 19.33 -13.41 15.61
CA ARG A 40 18.17 -12.52 15.37
C ARG A 40 18.55 -11.05 15.09
N ARG A 41 19.79 -10.79 14.67
CA ARG A 41 20.24 -9.45 14.33
C ARG A 41 19.79 -9.08 12.91
N ILE A 42 19.40 -7.82 12.77
CA ILE A 42 19.04 -7.25 11.48
C ILE A 42 20.30 -7.04 10.65
N ARG A 43 20.31 -7.56 9.42
CA ARG A 43 21.43 -7.48 8.48
C ARG A 43 21.17 -6.48 7.35
N ALA A 44 19.90 -6.28 6.96
CA ALA A 44 19.54 -5.34 5.92
C ALA A 44 18.09 -4.87 6.13
N ILE A 45 17.80 -3.66 5.66
CA ILE A 45 16.47 -3.04 5.72
C ILE A 45 16.17 -2.39 4.36
N GLY A 46 14.91 -2.43 3.94
CA GLY A 46 14.46 -1.74 2.75
C GLY A 46 14.96 -2.37 1.45
N HIS A 47 15.46 -1.55 0.55
CA HIS A 47 15.96 -2.02 -0.76
C HIS A 47 17.03 -3.09 -0.64
N ALA A 48 17.98 -2.94 0.27
CA ALA A 48 19.04 -3.93 0.48
C ALA A 48 18.47 -5.29 0.91
N ALA A 49 17.45 -5.31 1.77
CA ALA A 49 16.77 -6.54 2.16
C ALA A 49 15.95 -7.13 1.01
N ARG A 50 15.27 -6.30 0.21
CA ARG A 50 14.48 -6.75 -0.94
C ARG A 50 15.34 -7.46 -1.99
N GLU A 51 16.54 -6.99 -2.25
CA GLU A 51 17.47 -7.63 -3.18
C GLU A 51 17.87 -9.04 -2.74
N MET A 52 17.77 -9.34 -1.45
CA MET A 52 18.06 -10.66 -0.89
C MET A 52 16.90 -11.65 -1.01
N VAL A 53 15.68 -11.19 -1.36
CA VAL A 53 14.50 -12.05 -1.50
C VAL A 53 14.74 -13.12 -2.57
N GLY A 54 14.57 -14.39 -2.20
CA GLY A 54 14.81 -15.53 -3.08
C GLY A 54 16.28 -15.86 -3.34
N ARG A 55 17.22 -15.11 -2.74
CA ARG A 55 18.67 -15.30 -2.90
C ARG A 55 19.39 -15.46 -1.58
N THR A 56 18.66 -15.51 -0.49
CA THR A 56 19.25 -15.61 0.85
C THR A 56 19.78 -17.01 1.14
N PRO A 57 21.01 -17.11 1.68
CA PRO A 57 21.46 -18.36 2.29
C PRO A 57 20.55 -18.72 3.47
N GLY A 58 20.49 -19.99 3.85
CA GLY A 58 19.66 -20.48 4.96
C GLY A 58 19.95 -19.83 6.33
N SER A 59 21.01 -19.04 6.43
CA SER A 59 21.36 -18.25 7.63
C SER A 59 20.60 -16.95 7.78
N LEU A 60 19.87 -16.48 6.74
CA LEU A 60 19.09 -15.25 6.74
C LEU A 60 17.61 -15.54 6.51
N ARG A 61 16.76 -14.81 7.22
CA ARG A 61 15.31 -14.84 7.06
C ARG A 61 14.81 -13.46 6.61
N ILE A 62 14.01 -13.44 5.56
CA ILE A 62 13.33 -12.23 5.13
C ILE A 62 12.02 -12.09 5.88
N MET A 63 11.81 -10.93 6.50
CA MET A 63 10.61 -10.62 7.26
C MET A 63 9.92 -9.39 6.70
N ARG A 64 8.58 -9.44 6.71
CA ARG A 64 7.71 -8.28 6.48
C ARG A 64 7.09 -7.89 7.82
N PRO A 65 7.60 -6.86 8.50
CA PRO A 65 7.15 -6.51 9.85
C PRO A 65 5.73 -5.95 9.89
N MET A 66 5.23 -5.45 8.76
CA MET A 66 3.85 -4.99 8.60
C MET A 66 3.07 -5.95 7.72
N GLN A 67 1.88 -6.36 8.17
CA GLN A 67 0.96 -7.20 7.42
C GLN A 67 -0.45 -6.65 7.56
N ASP A 68 -1.16 -6.54 6.42
CA ASP A 68 -2.54 -6.04 6.38
C ASP A 68 -2.72 -4.69 7.10
N GLY A 69 -1.71 -3.82 7.02
CA GLY A 69 -1.72 -2.50 7.64
C GLY A 69 -1.44 -2.46 9.15
N VAL A 70 -1.13 -3.62 9.78
CA VAL A 70 -0.85 -3.72 11.21
C VAL A 70 0.56 -4.27 11.47
N ILE A 71 1.07 -4.02 12.68
CA ILE A 71 2.37 -4.54 13.10
C ILE A 71 2.27 -6.06 13.34
N ALA A 72 3.01 -6.84 12.55
CA ALA A 72 3.15 -8.28 12.73
C ALA A 72 4.31 -8.65 13.67
N ASP A 73 5.39 -7.86 13.66
CA ASP A 73 6.53 -8.00 14.56
C ASP A 73 6.92 -6.64 15.13
N TYR A 74 6.70 -6.46 16.42
CA TYR A 74 6.91 -5.18 17.10
C TYR A 74 8.40 -4.77 17.13
N LEU A 75 9.29 -5.67 17.52
CA LEU A 75 10.72 -5.35 17.67
C LEU A 75 11.38 -5.03 16.32
N VAL A 76 11.02 -5.76 15.29
CA VAL A 76 11.53 -5.51 13.93
C VAL A 76 10.96 -4.21 13.39
N THR A 77 9.70 -3.91 13.63
CA THR A 77 9.08 -2.62 13.24
C THR A 77 9.74 -1.44 13.95
N GLU A 78 10.00 -1.55 15.26
CA GLU A 78 10.72 -0.53 16.01
C GLU A 78 12.10 -0.26 15.42
N ALA A 79 12.87 -1.31 15.16
CA ALA A 79 14.21 -1.20 14.59
C ALA A 79 14.19 -0.58 13.18
N MET A 80 13.21 -0.94 12.37
CA MET A 80 12.99 -0.39 11.04
C MET A 80 12.65 1.10 11.11
N LEU A 81 11.74 1.50 12.00
CA LEU A 81 11.40 2.91 12.23
C LEU A 81 12.61 3.72 12.69
N ARG A 82 13.38 3.19 13.63
CA ARG A 82 14.62 3.84 14.11
C ARG A 82 15.58 4.09 12.97
N TYR A 83 15.81 3.10 12.13
CA TYR A 83 16.68 3.20 10.95
C TYR A 83 16.23 4.32 10.01
N PHE A 84 14.95 4.36 9.66
CA PHE A 84 14.44 5.38 8.73
C PHE A 84 14.36 6.78 9.35
N ILE A 85 14.07 6.90 10.64
CA ILE A 85 14.10 8.18 11.34
C ILE A 85 15.54 8.73 11.41
N GLU A 86 16.52 7.88 11.71
CA GLU A 86 17.93 8.27 11.70
C GLU A 86 18.40 8.68 10.32
N ARG A 87 17.96 8.00 9.28
CA ARG A 87 18.30 8.34 7.91
C ARG A 87 17.65 9.66 7.45
N ALA A 88 16.42 9.93 7.87
CA ALA A 88 15.72 11.17 7.52
C ALA A 88 16.25 12.40 8.29
N CYS A 89 16.66 12.23 9.54
CA CYS A 89 17.06 13.33 10.45
C CYS A 89 18.56 13.41 10.71
N GLY A 90 19.35 12.43 10.27
CA GLY A 90 20.75 12.28 10.63
C GLY A 90 20.95 11.54 11.95
N ARG A 91 22.09 10.86 12.05
CA ARG A 91 22.42 9.98 13.21
C ARG A 91 22.71 10.76 14.49
N PHE A 92 23.31 11.94 14.37
CA PHE A 92 23.73 12.78 15.50
C PHE A 92 22.79 13.97 15.71
N ARG A 93 21.49 13.70 15.81
CA ARG A 93 20.51 14.77 16.02
C ARG A 93 20.47 15.22 17.48
N LEU A 94 20.58 16.50 17.68
CA LEU A 94 20.41 17.14 19.00
C LEU A 94 18.92 17.24 19.39
N VAL A 95 18.03 17.22 18.41
CA VAL A 95 16.59 17.37 18.61
C VAL A 95 15.86 16.15 18.04
N ARG A 96 15.06 15.50 18.88
CA ARG A 96 14.20 14.37 18.46
C ARG A 96 13.04 14.88 17.60
N PRO A 97 12.67 14.18 16.53
CA PRO A 97 11.57 14.58 15.67
C PRO A 97 10.21 14.36 16.32
N GLU A 98 9.24 15.16 15.91
CA GLU A 98 7.83 14.82 16.01
C GLU A 98 7.44 14.02 14.79
N ILE A 99 6.74 12.90 14.96
CA ILE A 99 6.29 12.06 13.88
C ILE A 99 4.77 11.93 13.87
N MET A 100 4.20 11.89 12.68
CA MET A 100 2.82 11.55 12.44
C MET A 100 2.78 10.26 11.63
N VAL A 101 2.11 9.24 12.13
CA VAL A 101 2.05 7.92 11.51
C VAL A 101 0.65 7.67 10.99
N ALA A 102 0.54 7.33 9.71
CA ALA A 102 -0.72 6.94 9.10
C ALA A 102 -1.08 5.51 9.50
N VAL A 103 -2.32 5.33 9.94
CA VAL A 103 -2.89 4.03 10.34
C VAL A 103 -4.19 3.77 9.60
N PRO A 104 -4.55 2.49 9.32
CA PRO A 104 -5.82 2.15 8.71
C PRO A 104 -7.00 2.64 9.55
N THR A 105 -8.12 2.96 8.90
CA THR A 105 -9.37 3.20 9.62
C THR A 105 -9.84 1.90 10.27
N GLY A 106 -10.37 2.00 11.48
CA GLY A 106 -10.88 0.83 12.20
C GLY A 106 -9.81 -0.02 12.89
N VAL A 107 -8.56 0.45 12.99
CA VAL A 107 -7.57 -0.20 13.84
C VAL A 107 -8.01 -0.20 15.30
N THR A 108 -7.73 -1.30 16.00
CA THR A 108 -8.06 -1.44 17.41
C THR A 108 -7.21 -0.50 18.29
N SER A 109 -7.67 -0.23 19.51
CA SER A 109 -6.89 0.55 20.48
C SER A 109 -5.54 -0.09 20.81
N VAL A 110 -5.47 -1.42 20.83
CA VAL A 110 -4.23 -2.17 21.04
C VAL A 110 -3.25 -1.96 19.87
N GLU A 111 -3.74 -2.01 18.63
CA GLU A 111 -2.93 -1.75 17.43
C GLU A 111 -2.43 -0.31 17.38
N GLN A 112 -3.27 0.66 17.73
CA GLN A 112 -2.87 2.07 17.85
C GLN A 112 -1.77 2.25 18.89
N ARG A 113 -1.91 1.61 20.06
CA ARG A 113 -0.93 1.68 21.13
C ARG A 113 0.41 1.10 20.68
N ALA A 114 0.41 0.00 19.94
CA ALA A 114 1.62 -0.60 19.42
C ALA A 114 2.38 0.35 18.48
N VAL A 115 1.69 1.08 17.62
CA VAL A 115 2.30 2.08 16.73
C VAL A 115 2.88 3.25 17.52
N LEU A 116 2.15 3.77 18.50
CA LEU A 116 2.62 4.85 19.38
C LEU A 116 3.89 4.44 20.14
N ASP A 117 3.89 3.26 20.74
CA ASP A 117 5.03 2.74 21.49
C ASP A 117 6.25 2.48 20.59
N ALA A 118 6.04 1.91 19.40
CA ALA A 118 7.11 1.68 18.44
C ALA A 118 7.77 3.00 17.98
N GLY A 119 6.97 4.02 17.70
CA GLY A 119 7.47 5.35 17.33
C GLY A 119 8.26 6.03 18.44
N MET A 120 7.79 5.98 19.66
CA MET A 120 8.48 6.53 20.81
C MET A 120 9.80 5.79 21.09
N ALA A 121 9.78 4.45 21.07
CA ALA A 121 10.96 3.62 21.25
C ALA A 121 12.00 3.81 20.13
N ALA A 122 11.55 4.10 18.91
CA ALA A 122 12.41 4.42 17.77
C ALA A 122 13.10 5.80 17.87
N GLY A 123 12.75 6.60 18.87
CA GLY A 123 13.43 7.86 19.17
C GLY A 123 12.65 9.12 18.79
N ALA A 124 11.36 9.01 18.51
CA ALA A 124 10.51 10.18 18.33
C ALA A 124 10.29 10.92 19.67
N ARG A 125 10.16 12.23 19.60
CA ARG A 125 9.78 13.06 20.76
C ARG A 125 8.27 12.95 21.04
N ARG A 126 7.48 12.96 20.00
CA ARG A 126 6.03 12.78 20.01
C ARG A 126 5.60 11.97 18.80
N VAL A 127 4.57 11.17 19.00
CA VAL A 127 3.94 10.38 17.93
C VAL A 127 2.47 10.77 17.87
N HIS A 128 2.02 11.16 16.69
CA HIS A 128 0.60 11.39 16.40
C HIS A 128 0.14 10.40 15.37
N LEU A 129 -1.09 9.93 15.49
CA LEU A 129 -1.72 9.06 14.51
C LEU A 129 -2.67 9.85 13.64
N ILE A 130 -2.73 9.50 12.35
CA ILE A 130 -3.69 10.01 11.39
C ILE A 130 -4.30 8.84 10.63
N ALA A 131 -5.59 8.89 10.32
CA ALA A 131 -6.21 7.87 9.48
C ALA A 131 -5.60 7.91 8.05
N GLU A 132 -5.27 6.76 7.49
CA GLU A 132 -4.64 6.66 6.17
C GLU A 132 -5.38 7.41 5.06
N PRO A 133 -6.73 7.32 4.93
CA PRO A 133 -7.40 8.05 3.86
C PRO A 133 -7.31 9.57 4.03
N LEU A 134 -7.25 10.08 5.27
CA LEU A 134 -7.06 11.50 5.52
C LEU A 134 -5.65 11.95 5.13
N ALA A 135 -4.64 11.17 5.49
CA ALA A 135 -3.25 11.41 5.08
C ALA A 135 -3.10 11.35 3.55
N ALA A 136 -3.73 10.37 2.91
CA ALA A 136 -3.73 10.21 1.47
C ALA A 136 -4.37 11.41 0.74
N ALA A 137 -5.49 11.92 1.26
CA ALA A 137 -6.16 13.10 0.72
C ALA A 137 -5.27 14.35 0.81
N ILE A 138 -4.59 14.54 1.94
CA ILE A 138 -3.64 15.65 2.13
C ILE A 138 -2.47 15.51 1.15
N GLY A 139 -1.89 14.33 1.03
CA GLY A 139 -0.79 14.04 0.12
C GLY A 139 -1.15 14.22 -1.36
N ALA A 140 -2.37 13.89 -1.75
CA ALA A 140 -2.92 14.09 -3.09
C ALA A 140 -3.42 15.52 -3.34
N GLN A 141 -3.26 16.43 -2.36
CA GLN A 141 -3.69 17.83 -2.42
C GLN A 141 -5.20 17.99 -2.66
N VAL A 142 -5.99 17.07 -2.14
CA VAL A 142 -7.45 17.17 -2.17
C VAL A 142 -7.89 18.25 -1.17
N PRO A 143 -8.69 19.25 -1.58
CA PRO A 143 -9.18 20.28 -0.68
C PRO A 143 -10.26 19.68 0.25
N ILE A 144 -9.90 19.43 1.50
CA ILE A 144 -10.75 18.75 2.49
C ILE A 144 -11.29 19.67 3.59
N SER A 145 -10.88 20.94 3.61
CA SER A 145 -11.25 21.90 4.68
C SER A 145 -12.67 22.45 4.56
N SER A 146 -13.26 22.41 3.37
CA SER A 146 -14.62 22.90 3.15
C SER A 146 -15.69 21.88 3.56
N ALA A 147 -16.94 22.33 3.65
CA ALA A 147 -18.08 21.45 3.88
C ALA A 147 -18.43 20.56 2.67
N SER A 148 -17.89 20.85 1.49
CA SER A 148 -18.07 20.03 0.30
C SER A 148 -17.44 18.66 0.48
N GLY A 149 -18.21 17.59 0.21
CA GLY A 149 -17.73 16.22 0.33
C GLY A 149 -16.68 15.88 -0.72
N SER A 150 -15.63 15.20 -0.30
CA SER A 150 -14.61 14.62 -1.16
C SER A 150 -14.44 13.14 -0.86
N MET A 151 -14.25 12.32 -1.88
CA MET A 151 -14.01 10.88 -1.71
C MET A 151 -12.59 10.54 -2.13
N ILE A 152 -11.91 9.79 -1.27
CA ILE A 152 -10.57 9.27 -1.52
C ILE A 152 -10.59 7.75 -1.49
N VAL A 153 -9.89 7.14 -2.45
CA VAL A 153 -9.65 5.68 -2.52
C VAL A 153 -8.14 5.48 -2.55
N ASN A 154 -7.57 5.01 -1.46
CA ASN A 154 -6.14 4.74 -1.35
C ASN A 154 -5.88 3.24 -1.44
N ILE A 155 -5.24 2.79 -2.52
CA ILE A 155 -4.98 1.38 -2.78
C ILE A 155 -3.49 1.11 -2.60
N GLY A 156 -3.14 0.55 -1.45
CA GLY A 156 -1.78 0.14 -1.11
C GLY A 156 -1.48 -1.31 -1.49
N GLY A 157 -0.39 -1.82 -0.97
CA GLY A 157 -0.01 -3.23 -1.14
C GLY A 157 -0.90 -4.18 -0.33
N GLY A 158 -1.15 -3.87 0.93
CA GLY A 158 -1.88 -4.74 1.86
C GLY A 158 -3.34 -4.36 2.09
N THR A 159 -3.66 -3.07 1.97
CA THR A 159 -5.00 -2.55 2.27
C THR A 159 -5.49 -1.56 1.24
N THR A 160 -6.81 -1.42 1.15
CA THR A 160 -7.48 -0.33 0.44
C THR A 160 -8.29 0.46 1.46
N GLU A 161 -8.01 1.75 1.54
CA GLU A 161 -8.67 2.69 2.43
C GLU A 161 -9.59 3.61 1.63
N ILE A 162 -10.84 3.66 1.99
CA ILE A 162 -11.87 4.44 1.29
C ILE A 162 -12.56 5.33 2.31
N ALA A 163 -12.69 6.62 2.01
CA ALA A 163 -13.40 7.53 2.91
C ALA A 163 -14.03 8.71 2.18
N VAL A 164 -15.11 9.20 2.73
CA VAL A 164 -15.69 10.52 2.43
C VAL A 164 -15.21 11.49 3.49
N ILE A 165 -14.67 12.62 3.06
CA ILE A 165 -14.06 13.64 3.91
C ILE A 165 -14.79 14.98 3.71
N SER A 166 -15.09 15.65 4.81
CA SER A 166 -15.67 16.99 4.85
C SER A 166 -15.18 17.71 6.11
N LEU A 167 -14.89 18.99 6.03
CA LEU A 167 -14.44 19.78 7.18
C LEU A 167 -13.23 19.16 7.91
N ASN A 168 -12.24 18.74 7.15
CA ASN A 168 -10.99 18.12 7.63
C ASN A 168 -11.16 16.79 8.38
N ASP A 169 -12.31 16.14 8.28
CA ASP A 169 -12.54 14.89 9.01
C ASP A 169 -13.28 13.86 8.14
N ILE A 170 -13.16 12.59 8.52
CA ILE A 170 -13.90 11.52 7.89
C ILE A 170 -15.35 11.60 8.33
N VAL A 171 -16.27 11.58 7.36
CA VAL A 171 -17.71 11.58 7.63
C VAL A 171 -18.11 10.27 8.31
N THR A 172 -18.86 10.37 9.41
CA THR A 172 -19.28 9.21 10.20
C THR A 172 -19.96 8.14 9.34
N ASP A 173 -19.53 6.90 9.52
CA ASP A 173 -20.00 5.70 8.80
C ASP A 173 -19.75 5.73 7.28
N CYS A 174 -18.96 6.66 6.77
CA CYS A 174 -18.62 6.80 5.36
C CYS A 174 -17.13 6.49 5.11
N SER A 175 -16.64 5.39 5.66
CA SER A 175 -15.29 4.88 5.44
C SER A 175 -15.25 3.37 5.48
N ALA A 176 -14.26 2.78 4.82
CA ALA A 176 -13.97 1.35 4.86
C ALA A 176 -12.47 1.11 4.76
N SER A 177 -12.01 0.10 5.48
CA SER A 177 -10.66 -0.46 5.37
C SER A 177 -10.78 -1.90 4.91
N LEU A 178 -10.24 -2.20 3.73
CA LEU A 178 -10.30 -3.52 3.11
C LEU A 178 -8.92 -4.15 3.14
N ARG A 179 -8.82 -5.42 3.53
CA ARG A 179 -7.57 -6.18 3.48
C ARG A 179 -7.30 -6.74 2.08
N VAL A 180 -7.43 -5.88 1.10
CA VAL A 180 -7.21 -6.15 -0.32
C VAL A 180 -6.42 -5.01 -0.92
N GLY A 181 -5.34 -5.34 -1.62
CA GLY A 181 -4.50 -4.39 -2.32
C GLY A 181 -3.64 -5.11 -3.35
N GLY A 182 -2.53 -4.49 -3.73
CA GLY A 182 -1.63 -5.01 -4.75
C GLY A 182 -1.09 -6.41 -4.47
N ASN A 183 -0.85 -6.75 -3.20
CA ASN A 183 -0.36 -8.06 -2.81
C ASN A 183 -1.37 -9.18 -3.09
N ARG A 184 -2.65 -8.91 -2.89
CA ARG A 184 -3.73 -9.86 -3.23
C ARG A 184 -3.86 -10.06 -4.73
N ILE A 185 -3.64 -9.00 -5.50
CA ILE A 185 -3.62 -9.08 -6.96
C ILE A 185 -2.44 -9.93 -7.43
N ASP A 186 -1.26 -9.73 -6.88
CA ASP A 186 -0.07 -10.53 -7.19
C ASP A 186 -0.26 -12.00 -6.82
N GLU A 187 -0.83 -12.28 -5.66
CA GLU A 187 -1.15 -13.64 -5.20
C GLU A 187 -2.15 -14.33 -6.14
N ALA A 188 -3.18 -13.63 -6.60
CA ALA A 188 -4.15 -14.15 -7.55
C ALA A 188 -3.49 -14.54 -8.88
N ILE A 189 -2.54 -13.74 -9.36
CA ILE A 189 -1.75 -14.03 -10.56
C ILE A 189 -0.90 -15.29 -10.36
N ARG A 190 -0.17 -15.38 -9.26
CA ARG A 190 0.66 -16.56 -8.94
C ARG A 190 -0.18 -17.83 -8.86
N THR A 191 -1.30 -17.76 -8.18
CA THR A 191 -2.23 -18.90 -8.01
C THR A 191 -2.78 -19.37 -9.35
N TYR A 192 -3.16 -18.42 -10.22
CA TYR A 192 -3.64 -18.73 -11.56
C TYR A 192 -2.58 -19.45 -12.40
N ILE A 193 -1.37 -18.93 -12.46
CA ILE A 193 -0.26 -19.48 -13.23
C ILE A 193 0.12 -20.88 -12.73
N LYS A 194 0.15 -21.05 -11.41
CA LYS A 194 0.37 -22.36 -10.78
C LYS A 194 -0.68 -23.38 -11.19
N ARG A 195 -1.94 -22.99 -11.15
CA ARG A 195 -3.06 -23.90 -11.44
C ARG A 195 -3.17 -24.24 -12.93
N LYS A 196 -3.01 -23.26 -13.81
CA LYS A 196 -3.16 -23.49 -15.26
C LYS A 196 -1.94 -24.09 -15.92
N TYR A 197 -0.76 -23.63 -15.55
CA TYR A 197 0.50 -23.99 -16.23
C TYR A 197 1.39 -24.92 -15.43
N ASN A 198 1.01 -25.28 -14.20
CA ASN A 198 1.89 -25.99 -13.25
C ASN A 198 3.26 -25.29 -13.09
N LEU A 199 3.27 -23.99 -13.14
CA LEU A 199 4.46 -23.16 -13.10
C LEU A 199 4.49 -22.34 -11.81
N MET A 200 5.59 -22.45 -11.07
CA MET A 200 5.82 -21.61 -9.89
C MET A 200 6.57 -20.36 -10.29
N VAL A 201 5.99 -19.22 -9.95
CA VAL A 201 6.60 -17.89 -10.10
C VAL A 201 6.70 -17.19 -8.74
N GLY A 202 7.73 -16.38 -8.57
CA GLY A 202 7.89 -15.60 -7.35
C GLY A 202 7.03 -14.32 -7.34
N ASP A 203 7.02 -13.63 -6.20
CA ASP A 203 6.29 -12.38 -6.02
C ASP A 203 6.69 -11.30 -7.02
N ARG A 204 7.98 -11.18 -7.28
CA ARG A 204 8.51 -10.22 -8.24
C ARG A 204 8.02 -10.47 -9.66
N THR A 205 8.00 -11.72 -10.10
CA THR A 205 7.49 -12.08 -11.42
C THR A 205 5.99 -11.81 -11.53
N ALA A 206 5.22 -12.11 -10.49
CA ALA A 206 3.79 -11.80 -10.45
C ALA A 206 3.54 -10.28 -10.55
N GLU A 207 4.31 -9.47 -9.85
CA GLU A 207 4.24 -8.01 -9.95
C GLU A 207 4.59 -7.51 -11.36
N GLU A 208 5.63 -8.06 -11.97
CA GLU A 208 6.01 -7.74 -13.36
C GLU A 208 4.87 -8.07 -14.35
N ILE A 209 4.21 -9.19 -14.18
CA ILE A 209 3.04 -9.56 -15.01
C ILE A 209 1.91 -8.56 -14.83
N LYS A 210 1.58 -8.21 -13.59
CA LYS A 210 0.56 -7.21 -13.26
C LYS A 210 0.83 -5.88 -13.95
N VAL A 211 2.05 -5.37 -13.84
CA VAL A 211 2.45 -4.09 -14.42
C VAL A 211 2.46 -4.13 -15.95
N SER A 212 2.91 -5.23 -16.54
CA SER A 212 3.10 -5.33 -18.00
C SER A 212 1.80 -5.56 -18.75
N ILE A 213 0.98 -6.52 -18.32
CA ILE A 213 -0.25 -6.95 -19.04
C ILE A 213 -1.49 -7.01 -18.15
N GLY A 214 -1.37 -6.71 -16.86
CA GLY A 214 -2.52 -6.69 -15.96
C GLY A 214 -3.46 -5.52 -16.29
N SER A 215 -4.76 -5.79 -16.29
CA SER A 215 -5.79 -4.79 -16.50
C SER A 215 -7.08 -5.18 -15.77
N ALA A 216 -7.73 -4.21 -15.16
CA ALA A 216 -9.02 -4.40 -14.52
C ALA A 216 -10.15 -4.63 -15.55
N ILE A 217 -9.95 -4.21 -16.78
CA ILE A 217 -10.86 -4.41 -17.91
C ILE A 217 -10.11 -5.17 -19.00
N VAL A 218 -10.78 -6.10 -19.66
CA VAL A 218 -10.20 -6.87 -20.77
C VAL A 218 -9.66 -5.92 -21.86
N LEU A 219 -8.40 -6.13 -22.24
CA LEU A 219 -7.75 -5.34 -23.29
C LEU A 219 -8.16 -5.84 -24.68
N ASP A 220 -8.42 -4.90 -25.59
CA ASP A 220 -8.69 -5.18 -26.98
C ASP A 220 -7.84 -4.24 -27.88
N PRO A 221 -6.84 -4.77 -28.61
CA PRO A 221 -6.44 -6.18 -28.69
C PRO A 221 -5.74 -6.70 -27.40
N ALA A 222 -5.82 -8.02 -27.21
CA ALA A 222 -5.13 -8.67 -26.10
C ALA A 222 -3.60 -8.53 -26.23
N GLU A 223 -2.94 -8.35 -25.09
CA GLU A 223 -1.48 -8.35 -24.98
C GLU A 223 -0.99 -9.71 -24.48
N THR A 224 0.25 -10.05 -24.76
CA THR A 224 0.90 -11.27 -24.31
C THR A 224 2.22 -10.98 -23.66
N MET A 225 2.67 -11.90 -22.79
CA MET A 225 3.95 -11.82 -22.12
C MET A 225 4.54 -13.22 -21.96
N GLU A 226 5.85 -13.36 -22.17
CA GLU A 226 6.57 -14.56 -21.80
C GLU A 226 6.89 -14.54 -20.30
N VAL A 227 6.54 -15.63 -19.61
CA VAL A 227 6.72 -15.77 -18.16
C VAL A 227 7.61 -16.98 -17.90
N ARG A 228 8.67 -16.75 -17.13
CA ARG A 228 9.63 -17.77 -16.71
C ARG A 228 9.38 -18.17 -15.27
N GLY A 229 9.41 -19.46 -15.01
CA GLY A 229 9.27 -19.99 -13.67
C GLY A 229 9.81 -21.43 -13.60
N ARG A 230 9.51 -22.09 -12.49
CA ARG A 230 9.90 -23.47 -12.28
C ARG A 230 8.70 -24.39 -12.49
N ASP A 231 8.86 -25.38 -13.37
CA ASP A 231 7.87 -26.44 -13.57
C ASP A 231 7.71 -27.25 -12.27
N GLN A 232 6.48 -27.40 -11.79
CA GLN A 232 6.20 -28.12 -10.55
C GLN A 232 6.40 -29.63 -10.65
N LEU A 233 6.19 -30.19 -11.84
CA LEU A 233 6.27 -31.64 -12.04
C LEU A 233 7.71 -32.09 -12.25
N GLN A 234 8.49 -31.34 -13.01
CA GLN A 234 9.87 -31.67 -13.38
C GLN A 234 10.93 -30.95 -12.59
N GLY A 235 10.56 -29.87 -11.89
CA GLY A 235 11.49 -29.03 -11.14
C GLY A 235 12.44 -28.18 -11.99
N LEU A 236 12.25 -28.14 -13.30
CA LEU A 236 13.11 -27.45 -14.26
C LEU A 236 12.55 -26.08 -14.64
N PRO A 237 13.42 -25.14 -15.05
CA PRO A 237 12.97 -23.88 -15.61
C PRO A 237 12.11 -24.08 -16.85
N ARG A 238 11.02 -23.33 -16.96
CA ARG A 238 10.13 -23.36 -18.11
C ARG A 238 9.60 -21.97 -18.40
N THR A 239 9.35 -21.68 -19.68
CA THR A 239 8.75 -20.44 -20.15
C THR A 239 7.38 -20.74 -20.74
N VAL A 240 6.39 -19.93 -20.39
CA VAL A 240 5.03 -19.99 -20.95
C VAL A 240 4.64 -18.61 -21.46
N THR A 241 3.75 -18.57 -22.46
CA THR A 241 3.13 -17.33 -22.93
C THR A 241 1.79 -17.14 -22.25
N VAL A 242 1.60 -16.00 -21.60
CA VAL A 242 0.40 -15.65 -20.86
C VAL A 242 -0.26 -14.45 -21.52
N THR A 243 -1.58 -14.42 -21.60
CA THR A 243 -2.36 -13.35 -22.21
C THR A 243 -2.92 -12.39 -21.17
N SER A 244 -3.16 -11.15 -21.57
CA SER A 244 -3.82 -10.15 -20.71
C SER A 244 -5.25 -10.56 -20.35
N ASP A 245 -5.96 -11.30 -21.21
CA ASP A 245 -7.30 -11.82 -20.92
C ASP A 245 -7.27 -12.80 -19.74
N GLU A 246 -6.28 -13.69 -19.71
CA GLU A 246 -6.08 -14.63 -18.60
C GLU A 246 -5.81 -13.88 -17.29
N ILE A 247 -5.01 -12.84 -17.33
CA ILE A 247 -4.66 -12.05 -16.14
C ILE A 247 -5.85 -11.24 -15.65
N SER A 248 -6.63 -10.61 -16.54
CA SER A 248 -7.86 -9.91 -16.16
C SER A 248 -8.85 -10.83 -15.45
N ASP A 249 -9.01 -12.06 -15.94
CA ASP A 249 -9.84 -13.08 -15.29
C ASP A 249 -9.27 -13.50 -13.92
N ALA A 250 -7.96 -13.72 -13.86
CA ALA A 250 -7.28 -14.13 -12.62
C ALA A 250 -7.43 -13.11 -11.48
N ILE A 251 -7.39 -11.81 -11.79
CA ILE A 251 -7.45 -10.73 -10.80
C ILE A 251 -8.87 -10.18 -10.57
N ALA A 252 -9.87 -10.76 -11.22
CA ALA A 252 -11.25 -10.25 -11.16
C ALA A 252 -11.80 -10.18 -9.73
N ASP A 253 -11.51 -11.18 -8.89
CA ASP A 253 -12.03 -11.21 -7.51
C ASP A 253 -11.47 -10.09 -6.62
N PRO A 254 -10.16 -9.90 -6.47
CA PRO A 254 -9.64 -8.78 -5.67
C PRO A 254 -10.04 -7.42 -6.23
N VAL A 255 -10.09 -7.25 -7.55
CA VAL A 255 -10.54 -6.01 -8.18
C VAL A 255 -12.01 -5.73 -7.86
N ASP A 256 -12.88 -6.75 -7.96
CA ASP A 256 -14.30 -6.62 -7.61
C ASP A 256 -14.52 -6.27 -6.14
N GLN A 257 -13.70 -6.80 -5.23
CA GLN A 257 -13.75 -6.44 -3.81
C GLN A 257 -13.47 -4.94 -3.60
N ILE A 258 -12.53 -4.37 -4.33
CA ILE A 258 -12.22 -2.93 -4.27
C ILE A 258 -13.43 -2.12 -4.78
N VAL A 259 -13.99 -2.49 -5.92
CA VAL A 259 -15.16 -1.81 -6.50
C VAL A 259 -16.36 -1.87 -5.55
N ARG A 260 -16.63 -3.03 -4.98
CA ARG A 260 -17.71 -3.20 -3.98
C ARG A 260 -17.47 -2.34 -2.73
N GLY A 261 -16.22 -2.22 -2.30
CA GLY A 261 -15.86 -1.35 -1.18
C GLY A 261 -16.18 0.12 -1.43
N VAL A 262 -15.93 0.61 -2.64
CA VAL A 262 -16.31 1.97 -3.04
C VAL A 262 -17.83 2.16 -2.97
N ARG A 263 -18.60 1.22 -3.47
CA ARG A 263 -20.08 1.27 -3.38
C ARG A 263 -20.56 1.26 -1.95
N MET A 264 -19.99 0.41 -1.10
CA MET A 264 -20.34 0.31 0.32
C MET A 264 -20.16 1.63 1.07
N VAL A 265 -19.16 2.42 0.73
CA VAL A 265 -18.92 3.73 1.32
C VAL A 265 -19.89 4.78 0.77
N LEU A 266 -20.26 4.69 -0.50
CA LEU A 266 -21.21 5.61 -1.13
C LEU A 266 -22.64 5.43 -0.63
N GLU A 267 -23.07 4.21 -0.36
CA GLU A 267 -24.45 3.92 0.04
C GLU A 267 -24.94 4.71 1.28
N PRO A 268 -24.17 4.77 2.39
CA PRO A 268 -24.57 5.53 3.57
C PRO A 268 -24.25 7.03 3.47
N THR A 269 -23.56 7.48 2.41
CA THR A 269 -23.15 8.87 2.27
C THR A 269 -24.36 9.80 2.15
N PRO A 270 -24.43 10.87 2.97
CA PRO A 270 -25.51 11.84 2.88
C PRO A 270 -25.71 12.41 1.48
N PRO A 271 -26.94 12.65 1.02
CA PRO A 271 -27.25 13.05 -0.36
C PRO A 271 -26.47 14.29 -0.84
N GLU A 272 -26.31 15.31 -0.01
CA GLU A 272 -25.55 16.52 -0.38
C GLU A 272 -24.07 16.22 -0.61
N LEU A 273 -23.47 15.40 0.22
CA LEU A 273 -22.07 14.99 0.05
C LEU A 273 -21.90 14.06 -1.14
N ALA A 274 -22.84 13.15 -1.38
CA ALA A 274 -22.84 12.31 -2.56
C ALA A 274 -22.94 13.14 -3.84
N ALA A 275 -23.79 14.16 -3.86
CA ALA A 275 -23.89 15.10 -4.98
C ALA A 275 -22.56 15.84 -5.23
N ASP A 276 -21.89 16.29 -4.18
CA ASP A 276 -20.56 16.91 -4.29
C ASP A 276 -19.55 15.95 -4.94
N ILE A 277 -19.55 14.69 -4.54
CA ILE A 277 -18.64 13.67 -5.08
C ILE A 277 -18.95 13.38 -6.56
N ILE A 278 -20.22 13.31 -6.93
CA ILE A 278 -20.63 13.15 -8.33
C ILE A 278 -20.12 14.32 -9.18
N ASN A 279 -20.24 15.54 -8.68
CA ASN A 279 -19.83 16.74 -9.41
C ASN A 279 -18.30 16.86 -9.53
N LYS A 280 -17.55 16.56 -8.48
CA LYS A 280 -16.09 16.69 -8.45
C LYS A 280 -15.36 15.45 -8.94
N GLY A 281 -15.98 14.29 -8.87
CA GLY A 281 -15.31 13.01 -9.00
C GLY A 281 -14.63 12.57 -7.70
N LEU A 282 -14.16 11.33 -7.66
CA LEU A 282 -13.34 10.80 -6.57
C LEU A 282 -11.86 10.82 -6.95
N VAL A 283 -10.99 10.82 -5.96
CA VAL A 283 -9.54 10.75 -6.15
C VAL A 283 -9.03 9.38 -5.71
N MET A 284 -8.25 8.75 -6.58
CA MET A 284 -7.60 7.46 -6.33
C MET A 284 -6.10 7.66 -6.18
N THR A 285 -5.51 7.09 -5.15
CA THR A 285 -4.09 7.18 -4.84
C THR A 285 -3.55 5.84 -4.34
N GLY A 286 -2.27 5.77 -4.03
CA GLY A 286 -1.57 4.54 -3.67
C GLY A 286 -0.99 3.83 -4.90
N GLY A 287 0.09 3.07 -4.71
CA GLY A 287 0.82 2.45 -5.82
C GLY A 287 -0.02 1.50 -6.67
N SER A 288 -0.97 0.79 -6.06
CA SER A 288 -1.84 -0.15 -6.77
C SER A 288 -2.96 0.53 -7.56
N SER A 289 -3.18 1.84 -7.38
CA SER A 289 -4.09 2.63 -8.20
C SER A 289 -3.63 2.75 -9.65
N LEU A 290 -2.36 2.46 -9.92
CA LEU A 290 -1.77 2.44 -11.25
C LEU A 290 -2.13 1.19 -12.07
N LEU A 291 -2.81 0.20 -11.50
CA LEU A 291 -3.33 -0.94 -12.26
C LEU A 291 -4.16 -0.43 -13.45
N ARG A 292 -3.80 -0.87 -14.63
CA ARG A 292 -4.40 -0.40 -15.89
C ARG A 292 -5.93 -0.56 -15.86
N ASN A 293 -6.65 0.48 -16.24
CA ASN A 293 -8.11 0.53 -16.33
C ASN A 293 -8.87 0.36 -14.99
N LEU A 294 -8.21 0.36 -13.86
CA LEU A 294 -8.90 0.29 -12.57
C LEU A 294 -9.74 1.56 -12.35
N ASP A 295 -9.21 2.72 -12.68
CA ASP A 295 -9.93 4.00 -12.66
C ASP A 295 -11.18 3.97 -13.54
N GLN A 296 -11.06 3.44 -14.75
CA GLN A 296 -12.18 3.33 -15.69
C GLN A 296 -13.25 2.33 -15.21
N LEU A 297 -12.83 1.21 -14.61
CA LEU A 297 -13.77 0.24 -14.05
C LEU A 297 -14.56 0.84 -12.89
N ILE A 298 -13.91 1.52 -11.96
CA ILE A 298 -14.57 2.19 -10.84
C ILE A 298 -15.53 3.27 -11.35
N ALA A 299 -15.12 4.08 -12.32
CA ALA A 299 -15.97 5.10 -12.92
C ALA A 299 -17.22 4.50 -13.58
N ARG A 300 -17.06 3.42 -14.32
CA ARG A 300 -18.18 2.72 -14.99
C ARG A 300 -19.17 2.12 -13.97
N GLU A 301 -18.65 1.50 -12.92
CA GLU A 301 -19.48 0.79 -11.93
C GLU A 301 -20.14 1.71 -10.91
N THR A 302 -19.61 2.92 -10.71
CA THR A 302 -20.15 3.90 -9.74
C THR A 302 -20.85 5.08 -10.40
N GLY A 303 -20.61 5.34 -11.68
CA GLY A 303 -21.09 6.55 -12.36
C GLY A 303 -20.35 7.83 -11.94
N ILE A 304 -19.23 7.72 -11.23
CA ILE A 304 -18.44 8.84 -10.73
C ILE A 304 -17.12 8.91 -11.49
N ALA A 305 -16.74 10.11 -11.96
CA ALA A 305 -15.42 10.31 -12.55
C ALA A 305 -14.31 10.01 -11.54
N VAL A 306 -13.25 9.36 -12.00
CA VAL A 306 -12.12 8.97 -11.16
C VAL A 306 -10.85 9.69 -11.62
N HIS A 307 -10.18 10.36 -10.70
CA HIS A 307 -8.92 11.05 -10.92
C HIS A 307 -7.81 10.32 -10.17
N VAL A 308 -6.79 9.84 -10.88
CA VAL A 308 -5.61 9.25 -10.27
C VAL A 308 -4.64 10.36 -9.88
N ALA A 309 -4.15 10.35 -8.64
CA ALA A 309 -3.19 11.35 -8.16
C ALA A 309 -1.89 11.26 -8.96
N ASP A 310 -1.21 12.42 -9.14
CA ASP A 310 0.03 12.51 -9.95
C ASP A 310 1.17 11.65 -9.39
N GLN A 311 1.21 11.49 -8.07
CA GLN A 311 2.17 10.62 -7.38
C GLN A 311 1.39 9.74 -6.39
N PRO A 312 0.74 8.68 -6.90
CA PRO A 312 -0.12 7.83 -6.10
C PRO A 312 0.64 6.94 -5.10
#